data_1ee8799db444df532d2fcbaa127c7ca4
#
_entry.id   1ee8799db444df532d2fcbaa127c7ca4
#
_cell.length_a   1.000
_cell.length_b   1.000
_cell.length_c   1.000
_cell.angle_alpha   90.00
_cell.angle_beta   90.00
_cell.angle_gamma   90.00
#
_symmetry.space_group_name_H-M   'P 1'
#
loop_
_entity.id
_entity.type
_entity.pdbx_description
1 polymer ?
#
loop_
_entity_poly.entity_id
_entity_poly.type
_entity_poly.pdbx_seq_one_letter_code
_entity_poly.pdbx_strand_id
1 'polypeptide(L)'
;ISDDALAVAAENFQKLGAAVTLRKADALGGLEEAFPERFDMIVSNPPYVPESDRAAMHPNVRDHEPGLALFVPDDDAIRFYRAIAQAGRRMLTPGGRLWFEIYERAAAEIVRMLGAEGYTDTEVREDLFGKPRMVCSRLK
;
A
#
# COMPACT_ATOMS: atom_id res chain seq x y z
N ILE A 1 -5.62 6.39 -8.60
CA ILE A 1 -5.52 7.09 -9.89
C ILE A 1 -6.68 6.77 -10.83
N SER A 2 -7.47 5.72 -10.58
CA SER A 2 -8.61 5.30 -11.41
C SER A 2 -9.87 6.08 -11.04
N ASP A 3 -10.46 6.79 -12.00
CA ASP A 3 -11.73 7.50 -11.80
C ASP A 3 -12.88 6.52 -11.61
N ASP A 4 -12.87 5.38 -12.31
CA ASP A 4 -13.89 4.34 -12.16
C ASP A 4 -13.88 3.73 -10.75
N ALA A 5 -12.68 3.44 -10.22
CA ALA A 5 -12.56 2.93 -8.84
C ALA A 5 -13.04 3.95 -7.81
N LEU A 6 -12.74 5.24 -8.00
CA LEU A 6 -13.24 6.31 -7.13
C LEU A 6 -14.76 6.48 -7.22
N ALA A 7 -15.34 6.34 -8.40
CA ALA A 7 -16.80 6.39 -8.58
C ALA A 7 -17.49 5.25 -7.82
N VAL A 8 -17.00 4.02 -7.95
CA VAL A 8 -17.51 2.86 -7.19
C VAL A 8 -17.35 3.05 -5.69
N ALA A 9 -16.20 3.56 -5.24
CA ALA A 9 -15.96 3.86 -3.83
C ALA A 9 -16.94 4.91 -3.29
N ALA A 10 -17.18 5.99 -4.05
CA ALA A 10 -18.13 7.04 -3.68
C ALA A 10 -19.56 6.49 -3.52
N GLU A 11 -19.99 5.66 -4.47
CA GLU A 11 -21.31 4.99 -4.40
C GLU A 11 -21.43 4.10 -3.15
N ASN A 12 -20.38 3.33 -2.84
CA ASN A 12 -20.38 2.44 -1.68
C ASN A 12 -20.42 3.23 -0.36
N PHE A 13 -19.66 4.32 -0.23
CA PHE A 13 -19.69 5.16 0.96
C PHE A 13 -21.04 5.83 1.16
N GLN A 14 -21.65 6.30 0.07
CA GLN A 14 -22.99 6.84 0.12
C GLN A 14 -24.03 5.81 0.60
N LYS A 15 -24.00 4.60 0.05
CA LYS A 15 -24.91 3.50 0.45
C LYS A 15 -24.74 3.10 1.91
N LEU A 16 -23.53 3.15 2.42
CA LEU A 16 -23.21 2.77 3.79
C LEU A 16 -23.35 3.94 4.79
N GLY A 17 -23.60 5.16 4.32
CA GLY A 17 -23.62 6.34 5.17
C GLY A 17 -22.25 6.64 5.83
N ALA A 18 -21.17 6.21 5.21
CA ALA A 18 -19.83 6.36 5.75
C ALA A 18 -19.27 7.76 5.49
N ALA A 19 -18.78 8.42 6.54
CA ALA A 19 -18.13 9.74 6.47
C ALA A 19 -16.65 9.56 6.01
N VAL A 20 -16.43 9.43 4.71
CA VAL A 20 -15.10 9.25 4.11
C VAL A 20 -14.82 10.33 3.09
N THR A 21 -13.62 10.91 3.13
CA THR A 21 -13.13 11.85 2.12
C THR A 21 -12.38 11.08 1.04
N LEU A 22 -12.88 11.12 -0.20
CA LEU A 22 -12.22 10.53 -1.37
C LEU A 22 -11.35 11.57 -2.06
N ARG A 23 -10.12 11.19 -2.39
CA ARG A 23 -9.19 12.02 -3.18
C ARG A 23 -8.49 11.17 -4.23
N LYS A 24 -8.32 11.72 -5.42
CA LYS A 24 -7.53 11.11 -6.48
C LYS A 24 -6.07 11.50 -6.32
N ALA A 25 -5.18 10.52 -6.21
CA ALA A 25 -3.74 10.74 -6.12
C ALA A 25 -2.98 9.57 -6.76
N ASP A 26 -1.74 9.83 -7.18
CA ASP A 26 -0.79 8.80 -7.57
C ASP A 26 0.10 8.47 -6.34
N ALA A 27 0.17 7.19 -5.98
CA ALA A 27 1.00 6.75 -4.87
C ALA A 27 2.51 6.89 -5.12
N LEU A 28 2.94 7.00 -6.39
CA LEU A 28 4.34 7.23 -6.75
C LEU A 28 4.73 8.72 -6.73
N GLY A 29 3.77 9.62 -6.58
CA GLY A 29 4.00 11.06 -6.48
C GLY A 29 2.69 11.82 -6.30
N GLY A 30 2.67 12.85 -5.45
CA GLY A 30 1.49 13.69 -5.24
C GLY A 30 0.59 13.28 -4.05
N LEU A 31 0.99 12.28 -3.24
CA LEU A 31 0.23 11.96 -2.03
C LEU A 31 0.18 13.13 -1.03
N GLU A 32 1.31 13.80 -0.84
CA GLU A 32 1.41 14.91 0.13
C GLU A 32 0.57 16.11 -0.29
N GLU A 33 0.49 16.40 -1.59
CA GLU A 33 -0.38 17.47 -2.13
C GLU A 33 -1.86 17.10 -2.03
N ALA A 34 -2.18 15.84 -2.29
CA ALA A 34 -3.56 15.35 -2.19
C ALA A 34 -4.05 15.29 -0.74
N PHE A 35 -3.14 15.03 0.20
CA PHE A 35 -3.44 14.86 1.63
C PHE A 35 -2.54 15.76 2.48
N PRO A 36 -2.84 17.06 2.58
CA PRO A 36 -2.02 18.01 3.35
C PRO A 36 -2.15 17.85 4.87
N GLU A 37 -3.18 17.14 5.34
CA GLU A 37 -3.39 16.81 6.74
C GLU A 37 -2.50 15.65 7.23
N ARG A 38 -2.35 15.54 8.56
CA ARG A 38 -1.65 14.41 9.18
C ARG A 38 -2.63 13.36 9.68
N PHE A 39 -2.18 12.11 9.67
CA PHE A 39 -2.95 10.93 10.04
C PHE A 39 -2.27 10.16 11.17
N ASP A 40 -3.06 9.55 12.04
CA ASP A 40 -2.56 8.64 13.07
C ASP A 40 -2.19 7.26 12.47
N MET A 41 -2.78 6.94 11.33
CA MET A 41 -2.57 5.68 10.65
C MET A 41 -2.69 5.83 9.13
N ILE A 42 -1.77 5.20 8.42
CA ILE A 42 -1.84 4.97 6.97
C ILE A 42 -1.90 3.46 6.75
N VAL A 43 -2.85 3.00 5.95
CA VAL A 43 -3.00 1.59 5.55
C VAL A 43 -3.00 1.51 4.03
N SER A 44 -2.21 0.61 3.47
CA SER A 44 -2.14 0.43 2.02
C SER A 44 -1.97 -1.03 1.64
N ASN A 45 -2.70 -1.43 0.58
CA ASN A 45 -2.46 -2.64 -0.20
C ASN A 45 -2.06 -2.19 -1.61
N PRO A 46 -0.79 -1.83 -1.83
CA PRO A 46 -0.33 -1.35 -3.13
C PRO A 46 -0.07 -2.50 -4.09
N PRO A 47 0.06 -2.25 -5.40
CA PRO A 47 0.55 -3.26 -6.34
C PRO A 47 1.92 -3.81 -5.91
N TYR A 48 2.09 -5.13 -5.94
CA TYR A 48 3.32 -5.78 -5.46
C TYR A 48 3.72 -7.05 -6.21
N VAL A 49 2.94 -7.50 -7.20
CA VAL A 49 3.23 -8.73 -7.95
C VAL A 49 4.25 -8.41 -9.04
N PRO A 50 5.46 -9.02 -9.04
CA PRO A 50 6.40 -8.84 -10.13
C PRO A 50 5.82 -9.31 -11.47
N GLU A 51 6.14 -8.61 -12.56
CA GLU A 51 5.66 -8.99 -13.90
C GLU A 51 6.03 -10.42 -14.27
N SER A 52 7.20 -10.91 -13.83
CA SER A 52 7.64 -12.29 -14.04
C SER A 52 6.72 -13.34 -13.43
N ASP A 53 5.99 -13.00 -12.37
CA ASP A 53 5.07 -13.93 -11.70
C ASP A 53 3.67 -13.96 -12.34
N ARG A 54 3.39 -13.10 -13.32
CA ARG A 54 2.09 -13.01 -14.02
C ARG A 54 1.60 -14.35 -14.55
N ALA A 55 2.50 -15.14 -15.16
CA ALA A 55 2.17 -16.43 -15.76
C ALA A 55 1.77 -17.50 -14.72
N ALA A 56 2.25 -17.38 -13.48
CA ALA A 56 1.97 -18.31 -12.39
C ALA A 56 0.69 -17.98 -11.63
N MET A 57 0.07 -16.82 -11.88
CA MET A 57 -1.14 -16.38 -11.19
C MET A 57 -2.37 -17.19 -11.60
N HIS A 58 -3.31 -17.30 -10.67
CA HIS A 58 -4.61 -17.90 -10.98
C HIS A 58 -5.34 -17.07 -12.04
N PRO A 59 -5.92 -17.70 -13.09
CA PRO A 59 -6.56 -16.97 -14.19
C PRO A 59 -7.63 -15.96 -13.75
N ASN A 60 -8.42 -16.27 -12.74
CA ASN A 60 -9.46 -15.37 -12.23
C ASN A 60 -8.91 -14.03 -11.74
N VAL A 61 -7.70 -14.00 -11.19
CA VAL A 61 -7.06 -12.75 -10.75
C VAL A 61 -6.37 -12.09 -11.95
N ARG A 62 -5.54 -12.85 -12.67
CA ARG A 62 -4.74 -12.34 -13.78
C ARG A 62 -5.58 -11.69 -14.89
N ASP A 63 -6.74 -12.30 -15.22
CA ASP A 63 -7.52 -11.94 -16.40
C ASP A 63 -8.70 -11.00 -16.08
N HIS A 64 -9.05 -10.81 -14.81
CA HIS A 64 -10.21 -10.00 -14.39
C HIS A 64 -9.87 -8.80 -13.52
N GLU A 65 -8.70 -8.77 -12.87
CA GLU A 65 -8.29 -7.59 -12.11
C GLU A 65 -7.44 -6.64 -12.95
N PRO A 66 -7.57 -5.32 -12.75
CA PRO A 66 -6.78 -4.35 -13.48
C PRO A 66 -5.28 -4.56 -13.23
N GLY A 67 -4.48 -4.75 -14.29
CA GLY A 67 -3.04 -4.98 -14.14
C GLY A 67 -2.31 -3.86 -13.39
N LEU A 68 -2.81 -2.62 -13.49
CA LEU A 68 -2.29 -1.47 -12.73
C LEU A 68 -2.45 -1.63 -11.21
N ALA A 69 -3.41 -2.43 -10.76
CA ALA A 69 -3.65 -2.71 -9.35
C ALA A 69 -2.83 -3.89 -8.82
N LEU A 70 -2.16 -4.65 -9.70
CA LEU A 70 -1.47 -5.89 -9.34
C LEU A 70 0.04 -5.80 -9.54
N PHE A 71 0.49 -5.33 -10.72
CA PHE A 71 1.84 -5.58 -11.19
C PHE A 71 2.81 -4.42 -10.95
N VAL A 72 4.05 -4.83 -10.69
CA VAL A 72 5.22 -3.95 -10.56
C VAL A 72 6.37 -4.46 -11.43
N PRO A 73 7.29 -3.59 -11.88
CA PRO A 73 8.51 -4.01 -12.55
C PRO A 73 9.36 -4.96 -11.67
N ASP A 74 9.97 -5.96 -12.30
CA ASP A 74 10.80 -6.95 -11.60
C ASP A 74 12.03 -6.35 -10.92
N ASP A 75 12.57 -5.27 -11.48
CA ASP A 75 13.76 -4.57 -10.98
C ASP A 75 13.47 -3.60 -9.82
N ASP A 76 12.19 -3.30 -9.55
CA ASP A 76 11.79 -2.45 -8.42
C ASP A 76 10.43 -2.88 -7.83
N ALA A 77 10.38 -4.09 -7.32
CA ALA A 77 9.16 -4.69 -6.78
C ALA A 77 8.62 -3.96 -5.52
N ILE A 78 9.46 -3.19 -4.83
CA ILE A 78 9.05 -2.46 -3.61
C ILE A 78 8.81 -0.96 -3.84
N ARG A 79 8.71 -0.51 -5.09
CA ARG A 79 8.60 0.92 -5.44
C ARG A 79 7.45 1.65 -4.74
N PHE A 80 6.27 1.04 -4.69
CA PHE A 80 5.10 1.64 -4.04
C PHE A 80 5.28 1.72 -2.52
N TYR A 81 5.80 0.66 -1.90
CA TYR A 81 6.10 0.68 -0.47
C TYR A 81 7.05 1.82 -0.10
N ARG A 82 8.10 2.00 -0.90
CA ARG A 82 9.09 3.07 -0.70
C ARG A 82 8.44 4.44 -0.85
N ALA A 83 7.69 4.67 -1.94
CA ALA A 83 7.03 5.95 -2.18
C ALA A 83 6.04 6.32 -1.07
N ILE A 84 5.20 5.35 -0.65
CA ILE A 84 4.22 5.57 0.42
C ILE A 84 4.92 5.78 1.77
N ALA A 85 5.99 5.06 2.07
CA ALA A 85 6.75 5.25 3.31
C ALA A 85 7.40 6.63 3.35
N GLN A 86 7.96 7.12 2.25
CA GLN A 86 8.54 8.45 2.14
C GLN A 86 7.48 9.55 2.34
N ALA A 87 6.35 9.47 1.66
CA ALA A 87 5.23 10.38 1.87
C ALA A 87 4.70 10.30 3.31
N GLY A 88 4.62 9.09 3.86
CA GLY A 88 4.17 8.84 5.23
C GLY A 88 4.98 9.57 6.31
N ARG A 89 6.25 9.87 6.07
CA ARG A 89 7.09 10.68 6.99
C ARG A 89 6.53 12.09 7.22
N ARG A 90 5.83 12.64 6.25
CA ARG A 90 5.19 13.95 6.34
C ARG A 90 3.72 13.87 6.69
N MET A 91 3.07 12.80 6.26
CA MET A 91 1.62 12.59 6.42
C MET A 91 1.24 11.94 7.75
N LEU A 92 2.14 11.24 8.44
CA LEU A 92 1.86 10.67 9.75
C LEU A 92 2.11 11.68 10.87
N THR A 93 1.32 11.58 11.93
CA THR A 93 1.64 12.19 13.22
C THR A 93 2.87 11.53 13.85
N PRO A 94 3.62 12.21 14.74
CA PRO A 94 4.67 11.54 15.53
C PRO A 94 4.10 10.34 16.28
N GLY A 95 4.71 9.17 16.12
CA GLY A 95 4.21 7.90 16.68
C GLY A 95 3.09 7.24 15.87
N GLY A 96 2.64 7.86 14.77
CA GLY A 96 1.66 7.30 13.85
C GLY A 96 2.15 6.01 13.20
N ARG A 97 1.22 5.21 12.70
CA ARG A 97 1.50 3.86 12.20
C ARG A 97 1.28 3.74 10.71
N LEU A 98 2.20 3.03 10.05
CA LEU A 98 2.12 2.64 8.65
C LEU A 98 1.88 1.13 8.56
N TRP A 99 0.83 0.73 7.85
CA TRP A 99 0.46 -0.65 7.59
C TRP A 99 0.49 -0.95 6.11
N PHE A 100 1.11 -2.09 5.75
CA PHE A 100 1.10 -2.61 4.39
C PHE A 100 0.59 -4.05 4.36
N GLU A 101 -0.26 -4.40 3.39
CA GLU A 101 -0.28 -5.74 2.86
C GLU A 101 0.96 -5.92 1.97
N ILE A 102 1.62 -7.09 2.04
CA ILE A 102 2.89 -7.31 1.37
C ILE A 102 2.91 -8.60 0.55
N TYR A 103 3.76 -8.59 -0.48
CA TYR A 103 4.18 -9.82 -1.13
C TYR A 103 5.06 -10.64 -0.17
N GLU A 104 4.73 -11.93 0.02
CA GLU A 104 5.37 -12.79 1.03
C GLU A 104 6.90 -12.82 0.94
N ARG A 105 7.44 -12.76 -0.28
CA ARG A 105 8.89 -12.81 -0.52
C ARG A 105 9.60 -11.48 -0.28
N ALA A 106 8.88 -10.38 -0.22
CA ALA A 106 9.45 -9.03 -0.06
C ALA A 106 9.58 -8.59 1.41
N ALA A 107 9.10 -9.37 2.38
CA ALA A 107 9.04 -8.98 3.79
C ALA A 107 10.35 -8.43 4.33
N ALA A 108 11.46 -9.15 4.15
CA ALA A 108 12.77 -8.74 4.66
C ALA A 108 13.29 -7.45 4.01
N GLU A 109 13.01 -7.25 2.72
CA GLU A 109 13.40 -6.04 2.00
C GLU A 109 12.58 -4.83 2.45
N ILE A 110 11.27 -4.99 2.62
CA ILE A 110 10.37 -3.94 3.12
C ILE A 110 10.77 -3.52 4.53
N VAL A 111 11.08 -4.47 5.43
CA VAL A 111 11.55 -4.16 6.79
C VAL A 111 12.83 -3.33 6.76
N ARG A 112 13.81 -3.70 5.93
CA ARG A 112 15.05 -2.92 5.78
C ARG A 112 14.78 -1.52 5.23
N MET A 113 13.93 -1.42 4.21
CA MET A 113 13.53 -0.14 3.62
C MET A 113 12.86 0.77 4.64
N LEU A 114 11.90 0.26 5.43
CA LEU A 114 11.23 1.03 6.48
C LEU A 114 12.22 1.54 7.54
N GLY A 115 13.16 0.70 7.97
CA GLY A 115 14.23 1.13 8.88
C GLY A 115 15.10 2.25 8.30
N ALA A 116 15.45 2.17 7.02
CA ALA A 116 16.22 3.21 6.33
C ALA A 116 15.43 4.53 6.19
N GLU A 117 14.11 4.46 6.05
CA GLU A 117 13.21 5.63 6.00
C GLU A 117 12.89 6.21 7.40
N GLY A 118 13.46 5.65 8.47
CA GLY A 118 13.34 6.18 9.83
C GLY A 118 12.14 5.66 10.62
N TYR A 119 11.50 4.60 10.14
CA TYR A 119 10.46 3.90 10.90
C TYR A 119 11.08 2.93 11.93
N THR A 120 10.34 2.68 13.01
CA THR A 120 10.74 1.81 14.13
C THR A 120 9.62 0.85 14.50
N ASP A 121 9.89 -0.06 15.43
CA ASP A 121 8.92 -1.03 15.92
C ASP A 121 8.24 -1.81 14.78
N THR A 122 9.05 -2.23 13.81
CA THR A 122 8.53 -2.93 12.62
C THR A 122 8.19 -4.38 12.95
N GLU A 123 6.92 -4.73 12.76
CA GLU A 123 6.38 -6.07 12.94
C GLU A 123 5.95 -6.66 11.60
N VAL A 124 6.32 -7.92 11.35
CA VAL A 124 5.78 -8.71 10.24
C VAL A 124 4.72 -9.64 10.80
N ARG A 125 3.55 -9.67 10.17
CA ARG A 125 2.45 -10.57 10.55
C ARG A 125 2.17 -11.55 9.43
N GLU A 126 1.91 -12.78 9.83
CA GLU A 126 1.59 -13.88 8.94
C GLU A 126 0.07 -14.01 8.72
N ASP A 127 -0.31 -14.60 7.59
CA ASP A 127 -1.67 -15.02 7.32
C ASP A 127 -1.97 -16.38 8.00
N LEU A 128 -3.19 -16.89 7.78
CA LEU A 128 -3.64 -18.17 8.35
C LEU A 128 -2.82 -19.39 7.86
N PHE A 129 -2.00 -19.22 6.84
CA PHE A 129 -1.13 -20.24 6.26
C PHE A 129 0.33 -20.10 6.71
N GLY A 130 0.63 -19.18 7.63
CA GLY A 130 1.98 -18.92 8.12
C GLY A 130 2.87 -18.18 7.14
N LYS A 131 2.29 -17.43 6.19
CA LYS A 131 3.03 -16.64 5.21
C LYS A 131 3.06 -15.17 5.62
N PRO A 132 4.21 -14.47 5.54
CA PRO A 132 4.27 -13.03 5.72
C PRO A 132 3.23 -12.33 4.83
N ARG A 133 2.32 -11.59 5.44
CA ARG A 133 1.23 -10.95 4.70
C ARG A 133 1.06 -9.48 5.03
N MET A 134 1.45 -9.05 6.21
CA MET A 134 1.33 -7.67 6.63
C MET A 134 2.61 -7.18 7.31
N VAL A 135 2.91 -5.91 7.14
CA VAL A 135 3.95 -5.20 7.89
C VAL A 135 3.33 -3.99 8.55
N CYS A 136 3.61 -3.81 9.83
CA CYS A 136 3.30 -2.59 10.57
C CYS A 136 4.58 -1.94 11.05
N SER A 137 4.66 -0.61 10.97
CA SER A 137 5.79 0.13 11.50
C SER A 137 5.32 1.47 12.08
N ARG A 138 6.11 2.05 12.98
CA ARG A 138 5.82 3.33 13.63
C ARG A 138 6.75 4.41 13.12
N LEU A 139 6.22 5.61 12.84
CA LEU A 139 7.04 6.79 12.61
C LEU A 139 7.60 7.28 13.97
N LYS A 140 8.90 7.57 14.00
CA LYS A 140 9.53 8.18 15.18
C LYS A 140 8.97 9.55 15.50
#